data_96e46d53d167cfd2a10aa846af594739
#
_entry.id   96e46d53d167cfd2a10aa846af594739
#
_cell.length_a   1.000
_cell.length_b   1.000
_cell.length_c   1.000
_cell.angle_alpha   90.00
_cell.angle_beta   90.00
_cell.angle_gamma   90.00
#
_symmetry.space_group_name_H-M   'P 1'
#
loop_
_entity.id
_entity.type
_entity.pdbx_description
1 polymer ?
#
loop_
_entity_poly.entity_id
_entity_poly.type
_entity_poly.pdbx_seq_one_letter_code
_entity_poly.pdbx_strand_id
1 'polypeptide(L)'
;CASFCLEKGIREVRYFSISNDGLLVNNKYPLFESLLRRTAPNCHLEHVICPIKDRDLIHLQQFLAKYMENRSFDLAISQNYDIGLLLQREILKTGFSIPQRIRHIFLNEVNFYEMDYPSISGIDIPYDQMGEYAAKLLLAMIENRESEFTYQEFKCRLIQRETTL
;
A
#
# COMPACT_ATOMS: atom_id res chain seq x y z
N CYS A 1 -4.07 6.88 -4.51
CA CYS A 1 -2.61 7.11 -4.52
C CYS A 1 -2.15 7.88 -5.75
N ALA A 2 -2.52 7.51 -7.00
CA ALA A 2 -2.05 8.22 -8.19
C ALA A 2 -2.50 9.70 -8.20
N SER A 3 -3.75 10.01 -7.87
CA SER A 3 -4.24 11.38 -7.74
C SER A 3 -3.50 12.14 -6.64
N PHE A 4 -3.21 11.48 -5.51
CA PHE A 4 -2.40 12.06 -4.44
C PHE A 4 -1.00 12.46 -4.91
N CYS A 5 -0.36 11.62 -5.75
CA CYS A 5 0.95 11.96 -6.32
C CYS A 5 0.89 13.24 -7.16
N LEU A 6 -0.15 13.40 -7.98
CA LEU A 6 -0.35 14.62 -8.77
C LEU A 6 -0.60 15.84 -7.89
N GLU A 7 -1.53 15.74 -6.94
CA GLU A 7 -1.94 16.84 -6.05
C GLU A 7 -0.79 17.37 -5.18
N LYS A 8 0.06 16.45 -4.70
CA LYS A 8 1.20 16.79 -3.83
C LYS A 8 2.50 17.04 -4.59
N GLY A 9 2.49 16.99 -5.93
CA GLY A 9 3.68 17.21 -6.77
C GLY A 9 4.79 16.18 -6.53
N ILE A 10 4.43 14.93 -6.21
CA ILE A 10 5.38 13.83 -5.99
C ILE A 10 6.09 13.51 -7.29
N ARG A 11 7.43 13.40 -7.24
CA ARG A 11 8.28 13.09 -8.39
C ARG A 11 8.91 11.70 -8.31
N GLU A 12 9.22 11.24 -7.11
CA GLU A 12 9.92 9.98 -6.86
C GLU A 12 9.10 9.09 -5.93
N VAL A 13 8.55 8.00 -6.47
CA VAL A 13 7.79 6.99 -5.73
C VAL A 13 8.55 5.68 -5.64
N ARG A 14 8.59 5.10 -4.46
CA ARG A 14 9.08 3.73 -4.24
C ARG A 14 7.92 2.85 -3.77
N TYR A 15 7.64 1.82 -4.55
CA TYR A 15 6.61 0.84 -4.24
C TYR A 15 7.25 -0.43 -3.71
N PHE A 16 6.99 -0.73 -2.44
CA PHE A 16 7.56 -1.87 -1.74
C PHE A 16 6.58 -3.03 -1.68
N SER A 17 6.98 -4.19 -2.16
CA SER A 17 6.23 -5.44 -2.08
C SER A 17 7.12 -6.61 -1.71
N ILE A 18 6.51 -7.74 -1.33
CA ILE A 18 7.21 -8.98 -1.06
C ILE A 18 7.28 -9.82 -2.34
N SER A 19 8.43 -10.44 -2.60
CA SER A 19 8.52 -11.53 -3.56
C SER A 19 7.94 -12.79 -2.93
N ASN A 20 6.79 -13.23 -3.40
CA ASN A 20 6.32 -14.57 -3.10
C ASN A 20 6.70 -15.46 -4.29
N ASP A 21 7.62 -16.39 -4.07
CA ASP A 21 7.97 -17.41 -5.05
C ASP A 21 6.71 -18.17 -5.48
N GLY A 22 6.18 -17.84 -6.67
CA GLY A 22 5.15 -18.60 -7.37
C GLY A 22 3.69 -18.19 -7.19
N LEU A 23 3.34 -17.27 -6.31
CA LEU A 23 1.98 -16.74 -6.22
C LEU A 23 1.95 -15.26 -6.63
N LEU A 24 1.69 -15.03 -7.91
CA LEU A 24 1.32 -13.72 -8.48
C LEU A 24 -0.04 -13.23 -7.93
N VAL A 25 -0.18 -13.16 -6.62
CA VAL A 25 -1.48 -12.85 -6.00
C VAL A 25 -1.71 -11.35 -5.84
N ASN A 26 -0.79 -10.49 -6.28
CA ASN A 26 -0.97 -9.07 -6.08
C ASN A 26 -0.75 -8.24 -7.34
N ASN A 27 -1.78 -8.16 -8.18
CA ASN A 27 -1.84 -7.26 -9.34
C ASN A 27 -1.96 -5.76 -8.96
N LYS A 28 -1.66 -5.38 -7.73
CA LYS A 28 -1.78 -3.99 -7.28
C LYS A 28 -0.71 -3.11 -7.93
N TYR A 29 0.52 -3.59 -8.05
CA TYR A 29 1.61 -2.81 -8.65
C TYR A 29 1.37 -2.46 -10.12
N PRO A 30 1.06 -3.40 -11.04
CA PRO A 30 0.82 -3.06 -12.44
C PRO A 30 -0.36 -2.10 -12.63
N LEU A 31 -1.42 -2.27 -11.84
CA LEU A 31 -2.56 -1.36 -11.86
C LEU A 31 -2.15 0.04 -11.38
N PHE A 32 -1.43 0.13 -10.27
CA PHE A 32 -0.93 1.40 -9.76
C PHE A 32 0.00 2.08 -10.76
N GLU A 33 0.95 1.35 -11.35
CA GLU A 33 1.86 1.86 -12.39
C GLU A 33 1.09 2.43 -13.57
N SER A 34 0.12 1.67 -14.10
CA SER A 34 -0.72 2.13 -15.22
C SER A 34 -1.49 3.40 -14.88
N LEU A 35 -2.08 3.47 -13.69
CA LEU A 35 -2.81 4.65 -13.23
C LEU A 35 -1.87 5.85 -13.00
N LEU A 36 -0.69 5.62 -12.41
CA LEU A 36 0.28 6.67 -12.17
C LEU A 36 0.78 7.30 -13.46
N ARG A 37 1.15 6.48 -14.46
CA ARG A 37 1.58 6.93 -15.79
C ARG A 37 0.54 7.82 -16.48
N ARG A 38 -0.74 7.56 -16.27
CA ARG A 38 -1.85 8.32 -16.85
C ARG A 38 -2.15 9.61 -16.07
N THR A 39 -2.02 9.57 -14.74
CA THR A 39 -2.44 10.65 -13.84
C THR A 39 -1.31 11.62 -13.52
N ALA A 40 -0.09 11.10 -13.32
CA ALA A 40 1.10 11.85 -12.96
C ALA A 40 2.30 11.39 -13.82
N PRO A 41 2.33 11.68 -15.13
CA PRO A 41 3.31 11.13 -16.08
C PRO A 41 4.76 11.55 -15.78
N ASN A 42 4.96 12.63 -15.05
CA ASN A 42 6.29 13.11 -14.65
C ASN A 42 6.81 12.48 -13.35
N CYS A 43 6.05 11.55 -12.78
CA CYS A 43 6.42 10.84 -11.57
C CYS A 43 7.21 9.57 -11.92
N HIS A 44 8.42 9.47 -11.39
CA HIS A 44 9.24 8.27 -11.50
C HIS A 44 8.81 7.24 -10.46
N LEU A 45 8.58 6.00 -10.91
CA LEU A 45 8.17 4.87 -10.06
C LEU A 45 9.23 3.78 -10.10
N GLU A 46 9.73 3.40 -8.93
CA GLU A 46 10.57 2.21 -8.76
C GLU A 46 9.82 1.15 -7.95
N HIS A 47 9.79 -0.08 -8.48
CA HIS A 47 9.27 -1.24 -7.76
C HIS A 47 10.40 -1.91 -6.97
N VAL A 48 10.30 -1.88 -5.65
CA VAL A 48 11.25 -2.50 -4.73
C VAL A 48 10.68 -3.82 -4.24
N ILE A 49 11.20 -4.91 -4.75
CA ILE A 49 10.79 -6.26 -4.34
C ILE A 49 11.65 -6.67 -3.16
N CYS A 50 11.00 -6.76 -1.99
CA CYS A 50 11.67 -7.14 -0.75
C CYS A 50 11.82 -8.67 -0.68
N PRO A 51 13.05 -9.17 -0.51
CA PRO A 51 13.26 -10.61 -0.35
C PRO A 51 12.73 -11.05 1.02
N ILE A 52 11.75 -11.92 1.04
CA ILE A 52 11.33 -12.62 2.26
C ILE A 52 11.33 -14.12 1.98
N LYS A 53 12.09 -14.87 2.79
CA LYS A 53 11.94 -16.31 2.97
C LYS A 53 11.33 -16.57 4.34
N ASP A 54 10.34 -17.43 4.40
CA ASP A 54 9.76 -17.97 5.64
C ASP A 54 9.36 -16.94 6.71
N ARG A 55 8.91 -15.75 6.29
CA ARG A 55 8.57 -14.61 7.16
C ARG A 55 9.74 -14.13 8.03
N ASP A 56 10.95 -14.22 7.54
CA ASP A 56 12.13 -13.72 8.25
C ASP A 56 12.18 -12.19 8.25
N LEU A 57 11.59 -11.62 9.29
CA LEU A 57 11.53 -10.16 9.49
C LEU A 57 12.92 -9.55 9.75
N ILE A 58 13.89 -10.32 10.21
CA ILE A 58 15.26 -9.85 10.44
C ILE A 58 15.93 -9.58 9.10
N HIS A 59 15.84 -10.51 8.15
CA HIS A 59 16.35 -10.30 6.79
C HIS A 59 15.64 -9.15 6.08
N LEU A 60 14.31 -9.03 6.24
CA LEU A 60 13.57 -7.90 5.69
C LEU A 60 14.07 -6.58 6.26
N GLN A 61 14.27 -6.50 7.58
CA GLN A 61 14.77 -5.30 8.21
C GLN A 61 16.17 -4.93 7.72
N GLN A 62 17.08 -5.91 7.61
CA GLN A 62 18.43 -5.69 7.10
C GLN A 62 18.41 -5.19 5.65
N PHE A 63 17.56 -5.76 4.80
CA PHE A 63 17.37 -5.31 3.44
C PHE A 63 16.88 -3.86 3.39
N LEU A 64 15.84 -3.51 4.16
CA LEU A 64 15.28 -2.17 4.19
C LEU A 64 16.28 -1.14 4.75
N ALA A 65 17.02 -1.50 5.80
CA ALA A 65 18.08 -0.66 6.36
C ALA A 65 19.13 -0.33 5.29
N LYS A 66 19.65 -1.35 4.62
CA LYS A 66 20.60 -1.17 3.52
C LYS A 66 20.01 -0.41 2.33
N TYR A 67 18.75 -0.66 2.01
CA TYR A 67 18.06 0.08 0.93
C TYR A 67 17.97 1.56 1.24
N MET A 68 17.73 1.93 2.50
CA MET A 68 17.60 3.34 2.92
C MET A 68 18.93 4.07 3.02
N GLU A 69 20.07 3.37 3.04
CA GLU A 69 21.38 4.00 3.01
C GLU A 69 21.53 4.87 1.75
N ASN A 70 21.77 6.17 1.95
CA ASN A 70 22.03 7.15 0.87
C ASN A 70 20.90 7.28 -0.18
N ARG A 71 19.66 6.88 0.14
CA ARG A 71 18.52 7.00 -0.75
C ARG A 71 17.51 7.99 -0.23
N SER A 72 16.98 8.75 -1.17
CA SER A 72 15.94 9.74 -0.91
C SER A 72 14.92 9.68 -2.04
N PHE A 73 13.64 9.77 -1.66
CA PHE A 73 12.48 9.80 -2.55
C PHE A 73 11.36 10.56 -1.85
N ASP A 74 10.27 10.84 -2.56
CA ASP A 74 9.20 11.68 -2.00
C ASP A 74 8.11 10.85 -1.31
N LEU A 75 7.83 9.64 -1.84
CA LEU A 75 6.75 8.79 -1.35
C LEU A 75 7.15 7.31 -1.33
N ALA A 76 6.97 6.68 -0.18
CA ALA A 76 6.94 5.24 -0.01
C ALA A 76 5.50 4.73 -0.08
N ILE A 77 5.26 3.68 -0.86
CA ILE A 77 4.02 2.91 -0.85
C ILE A 77 4.35 1.49 -0.42
N SER A 78 3.81 1.04 0.69
CA SER A 78 4.02 -0.30 1.21
C SER A 78 2.80 -1.16 1.00
N GLN A 79 2.98 -2.29 0.30
CA GLN A 79 1.89 -3.21 0.00
C GLN A 79 1.49 -4.07 1.21
N ASN A 80 2.45 -4.42 2.06
CA ASN A 80 2.29 -5.32 3.19
C ASN A 80 2.55 -4.60 4.51
N TYR A 81 1.86 -5.01 5.57
CA TYR A 81 1.99 -4.43 6.91
C TYR A 81 3.44 -4.52 7.45
N ASP A 82 4.04 -5.71 7.40
CA ASP A 82 5.40 -5.93 7.91
C ASP A 82 6.43 -5.04 7.21
N ILE A 83 6.34 -4.91 5.88
CA ILE A 83 7.20 -3.99 5.12
C ILE A 83 6.98 -2.56 5.61
N GLY A 84 5.72 -2.16 5.73
CA GLY A 84 5.38 -0.80 6.06
C GLY A 84 5.95 -0.37 7.41
N LEU A 85 5.73 -1.15 8.46
CA LEU A 85 6.24 -0.84 9.80
C LEU A 85 7.77 -0.80 9.84
N LEU A 86 8.42 -1.81 9.26
CA LEU A 86 9.88 -1.85 9.24
C LEU A 86 10.46 -0.71 8.40
N LEU A 87 9.87 -0.41 7.25
CA LEU A 87 10.31 0.69 6.40
C LEU A 87 10.17 2.05 7.11
N GLN A 88 9.02 2.30 7.76
CA GLN A 88 8.84 3.54 8.52
C GLN A 88 9.90 3.70 9.61
N ARG A 89 10.17 2.63 10.34
CA ARG A 89 11.25 2.61 11.35
C ARG A 89 12.62 2.92 10.75
N GLU A 90 12.94 2.33 9.60
CA GLU A 90 14.23 2.58 8.94
C GLU A 90 14.31 4.01 8.36
N ILE A 91 13.22 4.56 7.81
CA ILE A 91 13.16 5.97 7.40
C ILE A 91 13.48 6.89 8.58
N LEU A 92 12.85 6.68 9.73
CA LEU A 92 13.07 7.50 10.93
C LEU A 92 14.51 7.39 11.45
N LYS A 93 15.15 6.21 11.36
CA LYS A 93 16.55 6.03 11.76
C LYS A 93 17.53 6.79 10.89
N THR A 94 17.21 7.06 9.62
CA THR A 94 18.06 7.90 8.76
C THR A 94 18.05 9.39 9.15
N GLY A 95 17.16 9.78 10.05
CA GLY A 95 16.93 11.18 10.42
C GLY A 95 16.03 11.93 9.44
N PHE A 96 15.47 11.27 8.43
CA PHE A 96 14.47 11.89 7.56
C PHE A 96 13.15 12.11 8.29
N SER A 97 12.60 13.30 8.11
CA SER A 97 11.29 13.63 8.65
C SER A 97 10.16 13.02 7.78
N ILE A 98 9.16 12.48 8.47
CA ILE A 98 7.89 12.07 7.89
C ILE A 98 6.84 13.07 8.39
N PRO A 99 6.06 13.70 7.50
CA PRO A 99 5.96 13.54 6.04
C PRO A 99 6.82 14.53 5.23
N GLN A 100 7.56 15.45 5.87
CA GLN A 100 8.17 16.60 5.19
C GLN A 100 9.21 16.18 4.14
N ARG A 101 10.00 15.14 4.44
CA ARG A 101 11.03 14.63 3.52
C ARG A 101 10.57 13.40 2.75
N ILE A 102 10.00 12.42 3.43
CA ILE A 102 9.44 11.21 2.84
C ILE A 102 8.03 11.02 3.35
N ARG A 103 7.06 10.90 2.47
CA ARG A 103 5.69 10.49 2.81
C ARG A 103 5.58 8.98 2.76
N HIS A 104 4.63 8.42 3.53
CA HIS A 104 4.42 6.98 3.57
C HIS A 104 2.92 6.64 3.54
N ILE A 105 2.55 5.73 2.63
CA ILE A 105 1.19 5.20 2.49
C ILE A 105 1.22 3.68 2.52
N PHE A 106 0.33 3.08 3.31
CA PHE A 106 0.08 1.65 3.27
C PHE A 106 -1.12 1.34 2.38
N LEU A 107 -1.02 0.28 1.58
CA LEU A 107 -2.11 -0.12 0.68
C LEU A 107 -3.23 -0.91 1.36
N ASN A 108 -3.12 -1.17 2.63
CA ASN A 108 -4.17 -1.76 3.44
C ASN A 108 -4.44 -0.84 4.63
N GLU A 109 -5.68 -0.68 5.00
CA GLU A 109 -6.08 -0.04 6.24
C GLU A 109 -6.25 -1.09 7.33
N VAL A 110 -5.67 -0.85 8.50
CA VAL A 110 -5.97 -1.59 9.73
C VAL A 110 -6.14 -0.60 10.87
N ASN A 111 -7.04 -0.88 11.80
CA ASN A 111 -7.44 0.02 12.89
C ASN A 111 -6.29 0.45 13.83
N PHE A 112 -5.13 -0.19 13.73
CA PHE A 112 -3.95 0.12 14.56
C PHE A 112 -3.11 1.29 14.04
N TYR A 113 -3.31 1.75 12.80
CA TYR A 113 -2.47 2.81 12.20
C TYR A 113 -2.59 4.17 12.88
N GLU A 114 -3.65 4.38 13.62
CA GLU A 114 -3.82 5.58 14.45
C GLU A 114 -2.94 5.57 15.70
N MET A 115 -2.51 4.39 16.15
CA MET A 115 -1.69 4.21 17.34
C MET A 115 -0.18 4.29 17.07
N ASP A 116 0.22 4.23 15.80
CA ASP A 116 1.62 4.38 15.42
C ASP A 116 2.07 5.84 15.48
N TYR A 117 3.37 6.06 15.62
CA TYR A 117 3.96 7.40 15.59
C TYR A 117 5.09 7.48 14.56
N PRO A 118 4.97 8.38 13.55
CA PRO A 118 3.75 9.12 13.18
C PRO A 118 2.63 8.18 12.72
N SER A 119 1.38 8.60 12.93
CA SER A 119 0.19 7.82 12.54
C SER A 119 0.13 7.63 11.03
N ILE A 120 -0.20 6.40 10.61
CA ILE A 120 0.05 5.93 9.25
C ILE A 120 -1.15 6.19 8.35
N SER A 121 -0.89 6.78 7.18
CA SER A 121 -1.87 6.94 6.11
C SER A 121 -2.06 5.61 5.37
N GLY A 122 -3.30 5.27 5.06
CA GLY A 122 -3.60 3.97 4.45
C GLY A 122 -4.82 4.00 3.54
N ILE A 123 -5.04 2.89 2.84
CA ILE A 123 -6.21 2.71 1.97
C ILE A 123 -7.30 1.99 2.75
N ASP A 124 -8.38 2.71 3.02
CA ASP A 124 -9.61 2.15 3.60
C ASP A 124 -10.33 1.29 2.57
N ILE A 125 -10.39 0.00 2.86
CA ILE A 125 -11.08 -1.00 2.05
C ILE A 125 -12.39 -1.34 2.75
N PRO A 126 -13.55 -1.22 2.09
CA PRO A 126 -14.85 -1.40 2.72
C PRO A 126 -15.18 -2.89 2.93
N TYR A 127 -14.40 -3.57 3.77
CA TYR A 127 -14.54 -5.01 4.03
C TYR A 127 -15.93 -5.41 4.50
N ASP A 128 -16.59 -4.58 5.32
CA ASP A 128 -17.95 -4.86 5.82
C ASP A 128 -18.96 -4.93 4.66
N GLN A 129 -18.89 -3.95 3.74
CA GLN A 129 -19.75 -3.94 2.55
C GLN A 129 -19.45 -5.12 1.62
N MET A 130 -18.17 -5.45 1.45
CA MET A 130 -17.75 -6.61 0.65
C MET A 130 -18.25 -7.92 1.27
N GLY A 131 -18.12 -8.07 2.59
CA GLY A 131 -18.59 -9.24 3.34
C GLY A 131 -20.12 -9.40 3.27
N GLU A 132 -20.86 -8.31 3.46
CA GLU A 132 -22.31 -8.30 3.34
C GLU A 132 -22.78 -8.70 1.93
N TYR A 133 -22.15 -8.14 0.89
CA TYR A 133 -22.45 -8.49 -0.49
C TYR A 133 -22.14 -9.95 -0.80
N ALA A 134 -20.98 -10.44 -0.36
CA ALA A 134 -20.60 -11.83 -0.54
C ALA A 134 -21.56 -12.81 0.14
N ALA A 135 -22.03 -12.49 1.35
CA ALA A 135 -23.01 -13.29 2.05
C ALA A 135 -24.36 -13.33 1.31
N LYS A 136 -24.84 -12.18 0.82
CA LYS A 136 -26.06 -12.10 0.02
C LYS A 136 -25.96 -12.90 -1.28
N LEU A 137 -24.82 -12.80 -1.98
CA LEU A 137 -24.55 -13.56 -3.19
C LEU A 137 -24.57 -15.07 -2.91
N LEU A 138 -23.90 -15.51 -1.84
CA LEU A 138 -23.89 -16.92 -1.44
C LEU A 138 -25.31 -17.46 -1.14
N LEU A 139 -26.12 -16.71 -0.42
CA LEU A 139 -27.51 -17.09 -0.15
C LEU A 139 -28.32 -17.18 -1.45
N ALA A 140 -28.16 -16.21 -2.36
CA ALA A 140 -28.84 -16.25 -3.65
C ALA A 140 -28.42 -17.46 -4.50
N MET A 141 -27.15 -17.84 -4.46
CA MET A 141 -26.66 -19.06 -5.14
C MET A 141 -27.31 -20.32 -4.55
N ILE A 142 -27.42 -20.42 -3.24
CA ILE A 142 -28.09 -21.55 -2.57
C ILE A 142 -29.59 -21.63 -2.98
N GLU A 143 -30.23 -20.50 -3.19
CA GLU A 143 -31.63 -20.39 -3.59
C GLU A 143 -31.86 -20.39 -5.12
N ASN A 144 -30.79 -20.60 -5.92
CA ASN A 144 -30.77 -20.53 -7.38
C ASN A 144 -31.27 -19.19 -7.95
N ARG A 145 -30.92 -18.09 -7.28
CA ARG A 145 -31.24 -16.70 -7.67
C ARG A 145 -30.01 -15.86 -7.98
N GLU A 146 -28.86 -16.50 -8.29
CA GLU A 146 -27.60 -15.82 -8.55
C GLU A 146 -27.66 -14.83 -9.72
N SER A 147 -28.63 -15.00 -10.66
CA SER A 147 -28.86 -14.06 -11.76
C SER A 147 -29.28 -12.66 -11.31
N GLU A 148 -29.72 -12.52 -10.07
CA GLU A 148 -30.06 -11.22 -9.46
C GLU A 148 -28.80 -10.38 -9.13
N PHE A 149 -27.61 -11.02 -9.11
CA PHE A 149 -26.36 -10.38 -8.74
C PHE A 149 -25.46 -10.18 -9.95
N THR A 150 -24.89 -8.99 -10.01
CA THR A 150 -23.92 -8.60 -11.03
C THR A 150 -22.56 -8.33 -10.38
N TYR A 151 -21.54 -8.16 -11.21
CA TYR A 151 -20.24 -7.69 -10.75
C TYR A 151 -20.38 -6.37 -9.98
N GLN A 152 -19.80 -6.31 -8.79
CA GLN A 152 -19.86 -5.16 -7.89
C GLN A 152 -18.44 -4.62 -7.64
N GLU A 153 -18.24 -3.33 -7.89
CA GLU A 153 -17.03 -2.60 -7.49
C GLU A 153 -17.25 -1.88 -6.16
N PHE A 154 -16.26 -1.98 -5.29
CA PHE A 154 -16.24 -1.27 -4.02
C PHE A 154 -15.17 -0.18 -4.06
N LYS A 155 -15.56 1.05 -3.76
CA LYS A 155 -14.64 2.19 -3.77
C LYS A 155 -13.81 2.22 -2.50
N CYS A 156 -12.51 2.13 -2.66
CA CYS A 156 -11.54 2.40 -1.60
C CYS A 156 -11.24 3.89 -1.53
N ARG A 157 -10.81 4.37 -0.36
CA ARG A 157 -10.40 5.76 -0.16
C ARG A 157 -9.08 5.84 0.60
N LEU A 158 -8.29 6.87 0.30
CA LEU A 158 -7.08 7.18 1.04
C LEU A 158 -7.46 7.93 2.33
N ILE A 159 -7.11 7.35 3.47
CA ILE A 159 -7.17 8.01 4.77
C ILE A 159 -5.81 8.66 5.02
N GLN A 160 -5.76 9.98 4.98
CA GLN A 160 -4.54 10.74 5.24
C GLN A 160 -4.38 10.96 6.75
N ARG A 161 -3.16 10.66 7.26
CA ARG A 161 -2.73 10.89 8.64
C ARG A 161 -1.35 11.56 8.64
N GLU A 162 -0.67 11.57 9.77
CA GLU A 162 0.62 12.28 9.94
C GLU A 162 1.69 11.88 8.90
N THR A 163 1.64 10.67 8.36
CA THR A 163 2.63 10.25 7.35
C THR A 163 2.41 10.87 5.95
N THR A 164 1.33 11.63 5.74
CA THR A 164 1.07 12.32 4.44
C THR A 164 0.53 13.75 4.56
N LEU A 165 0.12 14.19 5.74
CA LEU A 165 -0.44 15.52 5.99
C LEU A 165 0.57 16.67 5.91
#